data_3aa6d4cef96a1b9d9140fc8cdd77e7c3
#
_entry.id   3aa6d4cef96a1b9d9140fc8cdd77e7c3
#
_cell.length_a   1.000
_cell.length_b   1.000
_cell.length_c   1.000
_cell.angle_alpha   90.00
_cell.angle_beta   90.00
_cell.angle_gamma   90.00
#
_symmetry.space_group_name_H-M   'P 1'
#
loop_
_entity.id
_entity.type
_entity.pdbx_description
1 polymer ?
#
loop_
_entity_poly.entity_id
_entity_poly.type
_entity_poly.pdbx_seq_one_letter_code
_entity_poly.pdbx_strand_id
1 'polypeptide(L)'
;MKDTQLYFWKPLMERYKKELSMVAEYYNRTIPSFCDIEKEATDYADSIYNNFPADENTDPDTVADFANDEGIQLYELLNTMKKNHLLMAISMLCQIWEQQLIKFTVTEMRHYLSFDNNALSFGDAKKTFELHGVIFKELLSWNKIREMRLLVNTIKHGDGESARKLRKIRPDYFELDIIKGTDTLELAGSVLLDSYSLMVEEQDFRSYVEATEAFWDEVPEHAYSNTDSIISAFSKKK
;
A
#
# COMPACT_ATOMS: atom_id res chain seq x y z
N MET A 1 -21.09 16.42 33.38
CA MET A 1 -20.51 16.34 32.01
C MET A 1 -20.66 14.88 31.56
N LYS A 2 -21.20 14.65 30.38
CA LYS A 2 -21.20 13.27 29.84
C LYS A 2 -19.85 13.07 29.18
N ASP A 3 -19.15 12.01 29.59
CA ASP A 3 -17.90 11.62 28.93
C ASP A 3 -18.22 10.74 27.73
N THR A 4 -17.46 10.94 26.63
CA THR A 4 -17.45 10.03 25.50
C THR A 4 -16.39 8.98 25.70
N GLN A 5 -16.62 7.77 25.20
CA GLN A 5 -15.74 6.63 25.35
C GLN A 5 -15.47 6.01 23.99
N LEU A 6 -14.24 5.57 23.77
CA LEU A 6 -13.89 4.56 22.78
C LEU A 6 -13.67 3.24 23.50
N TYR A 7 -14.43 2.20 23.12
CA TYR A 7 -14.29 0.88 23.70
C TYR A 7 -13.67 -0.09 22.69
N PHE A 8 -12.39 -0.38 22.89
CA PHE A 8 -11.63 -1.28 22.03
C PHE A 8 -11.90 -2.73 22.43
N TRP A 9 -13.08 -3.20 22.10
CA TRP A 9 -13.51 -4.55 22.42
C TRP A 9 -12.57 -5.59 21.81
N LYS A 10 -11.92 -6.37 22.67
CA LYS A 10 -10.84 -7.30 22.27
C LYS A 10 -11.21 -8.24 21.12
N PRO A 11 -12.39 -8.89 21.05
CA PRO A 11 -12.74 -9.73 19.91
C PRO A 11 -12.86 -8.96 18.59
N LEU A 12 -13.23 -7.68 18.63
CA LEU A 12 -13.25 -6.82 17.43
C LEU A 12 -11.81 -6.50 16.96
N MET A 13 -10.91 -6.21 17.91
CA MET A 13 -9.50 -5.97 17.59
C MET A 13 -8.85 -7.21 16.97
N GLU A 14 -9.10 -8.39 17.52
CA GLU A 14 -8.63 -9.65 16.95
C GLU A 14 -9.18 -9.90 15.53
N ARG A 15 -10.44 -9.54 15.29
CA ARG A 15 -11.03 -9.61 13.96
C ARG A 15 -10.33 -8.65 12.99
N TYR A 16 -10.03 -7.42 13.40
CA TYR A 16 -9.32 -6.45 12.57
C TYR A 16 -7.91 -6.94 12.21
N LYS A 17 -7.16 -7.48 13.16
CA LYS A 17 -5.85 -8.08 12.91
C LYS A 17 -5.97 -9.22 11.89
N LYS A 18 -6.96 -10.10 12.03
CA LYS A 18 -7.20 -11.17 11.07
C LYS A 18 -7.53 -10.66 9.66
N GLU A 19 -8.29 -9.58 9.54
CA GLU A 19 -8.59 -8.96 8.24
C GLU A 19 -7.32 -8.39 7.59
N LEU A 20 -6.36 -7.87 8.38
CA LEU A 20 -5.07 -7.38 7.89
C LEU A 20 -4.15 -8.52 7.47
N SER A 21 -4.02 -9.58 8.29
CA SER A 21 -3.22 -10.76 7.93
C SER A 21 -3.73 -11.48 6.68
N MET A 22 -5.03 -11.40 6.37
CA MET A 22 -5.60 -11.96 5.13
C MET A 22 -5.04 -11.29 3.86
N VAL A 23 -4.57 -10.03 3.95
CA VAL A 23 -3.93 -9.36 2.81
C VAL A 23 -2.59 -10.02 2.50
N ALA A 24 -1.80 -10.34 3.53
CA ALA A 24 -0.54 -11.06 3.37
C ALA A 24 -0.78 -12.48 2.82
N GLU A 25 -1.80 -13.16 3.32
CA GLU A 25 -2.17 -14.50 2.82
C GLU A 25 -2.60 -14.44 1.35
N TYR A 26 -3.40 -13.44 0.96
CA TYR A 26 -3.78 -13.22 -0.43
C TYR A 26 -2.55 -13.00 -1.32
N TYR A 27 -1.63 -12.12 -0.91
CA TYR A 27 -0.38 -11.88 -1.63
C TYR A 27 0.43 -13.16 -1.79
N ASN A 28 0.63 -13.92 -0.70
CA ASN A 28 1.40 -15.17 -0.73
C ASN A 28 0.78 -16.25 -1.64
N ARG A 29 -0.55 -16.25 -1.81
CA ARG A 29 -1.24 -17.17 -2.72
C ARG A 29 -1.14 -16.77 -4.18
N THR A 30 -0.96 -15.48 -4.46
CA THR A 30 -1.00 -14.95 -5.83
C THR A 30 0.38 -14.67 -6.42
N ILE A 31 1.39 -14.36 -5.60
CA ILE A 31 2.75 -14.09 -6.05
C ILE A 31 3.40 -15.28 -6.82
N PRO A 32 3.09 -16.57 -6.54
CA PRO A 32 3.63 -17.67 -7.32
C PRO A 32 3.24 -17.65 -8.80
N SER A 33 2.19 -16.91 -9.20
CA SER A 33 1.86 -16.75 -10.63
C SER A 33 2.94 -16.00 -11.44
N PHE A 34 3.92 -15.40 -10.75
CA PHE A 34 5.05 -14.70 -11.36
C PHE A 34 6.39 -15.43 -11.12
N CYS A 35 6.39 -16.74 -10.86
CA CYS A 35 7.63 -17.47 -10.54
C CYS A 35 8.50 -17.77 -11.77
N ASP A 36 7.89 -18.00 -12.94
CA ASP A 36 8.55 -18.51 -14.13
C ASP A 36 8.56 -17.50 -15.31
N ILE A 37 8.69 -16.20 -15.00
CA ILE A 37 8.62 -15.11 -16.00
C ILE A 37 9.62 -15.30 -17.15
N GLU A 38 10.87 -15.71 -16.86
CA GLU A 38 11.90 -15.93 -17.88
C GLU A 38 11.48 -17.05 -18.85
N LYS A 39 10.97 -18.15 -18.30
CA LYS A 39 10.50 -19.27 -19.12
C LYS A 39 9.30 -18.89 -19.95
N GLU A 40 8.32 -18.18 -19.37
CA GLU A 40 7.13 -17.72 -20.09
C GLU A 40 7.49 -16.81 -21.26
N ALA A 41 8.43 -15.88 -21.06
CA ALA A 41 8.93 -15.01 -22.11
C ALA A 41 9.70 -15.76 -23.21
N THR A 42 10.51 -16.75 -22.82
CA THR A 42 11.24 -17.62 -23.78
C THR A 42 10.27 -18.48 -24.59
N ASP A 43 9.33 -19.16 -23.93
CA ASP A 43 8.32 -19.99 -24.61
C ASP A 43 7.46 -19.14 -25.58
N TYR A 44 7.20 -17.88 -25.24
CA TYR A 44 6.51 -16.94 -26.11
C TYR A 44 7.33 -16.56 -27.35
N ALA A 45 8.62 -16.21 -27.16
CA ALA A 45 9.53 -15.94 -28.28
C ALA A 45 9.63 -17.13 -29.23
N ASP A 46 9.81 -18.34 -28.69
CA ASP A 46 9.84 -19.58 -29.48
C ASP A 46 8.53 -19.81 -30.26
N SER A 47 7.40 -19.52 -29.64
CA SER A 47 6.09 -19.62 -30.30
C SER A 47 5.96 -18.65 -31.47
N ILE A 48 6.44 -17.40 -31.33
CA ILE A 48 6.44 -16.43 -32.43
C ILE A 48 7.34 -16.89 -33.55
N TYR A 49 8.58 -17.31 -33.26
CA TYR A 49 9.51 -17.78 -34.25
C TYR A 49 8.95 -18.97 -35.08
N ASN A 50 8.41 -19.97 -34.40
CA ASN A 50 7.90 -21.20 -35.01
C ASN A 50 6.61 -20.99 -35.81
N ASN A 51 5.81 -19.96 -35.50
CA ASN A 51 4.55 -19.68 -36.19
C ASN A 51 4.62 -18.47 -37.13
N PHE A 52 5.81 -17.90 -37.34
CA PHE A 52 5.96 -16.76 -38.24
C PHE A 52 5.59 -17.13 -39.68
N PRO A 53 4.77 -16.33 -40.35
CA PRO A 53 4.39 -16.60 -41.75
C PRO A 53 5.56 -16.25 -42.68
N ALA A 54 6.48 -17.19 -42.87
CA ALA A 54 7.66 -17.04 -43.70
C ALA A 54 7.40 -17.47 -45.15
N ASP A 55 8.00 -16.76 -46.11
CA ASP A 55 8.07 -17.11 -47.51
C ASP A 55 9.53 -17.34 -47.97
N GLU A 56 9.75 -17.61 -49.24
CA GLU A 56 11.09 -17.88 -49.82
C GLU A 56 12.08 -16.70 -49.66
N ASN A 57 11.59 -15.49 -49.41
CA ASN A 57 12.39 -14.28 -49.26
C ASN A 57 12.54 -13.84 -47.81
N THR A 58 11.93 -14.56 -46.87
CA THR A 58 12.00 -14.22 -45.45
C THR A 58 13.32 -14.66 -44.89
N ASP A 59 14.10 -13.69 -44.36
CA ASP A 59 15.36 -13.95 -43.71
C ASP A 59 15.13 -14.51 -42.29
N PRO A 60 15.62 -15.73 -42.00
CA PRO A 60 15.45 -16.35 -40.68
C PRO A 60 16.03 -15.53 -39.53
N ASP A 61 17.15 -14.79 -39.76
CA ASP A 61 17.76 -13.98 -38.73
C ASP A 61 16.86 -12.80 -38.35
N THR A 62 16.19 -12.19 -39.31
CA THR A 62 15.20 -11.12 -39.07
C THR A 62 14.01 -11.64 -38.26
N VAL A 63 13.54 -12.88 -38.52
CA VAL A 63 12.45 -13.50 -37.74
C VAL A 63 12.88 -13.81 -36.33
N ALA A 64 14.13 -14.28 -36.15
CA ALA A 64 14.68 -14.56 -34.82
C ALA A 64 14.84 -13.27 -33.97
N ASP A 65 15.34 -12.19 -34.58
CA ASP A 65 15.45 -10.90 -33.90
C ASP A 65 14.09 -10.37 -33.47
N PHE A 66 13.09 -10.42 -34.35
CA PHE A 66 11.71 -10.01 -34.03
C PHE A 66 11.10 -10.85 -32.88
N ALA A 67 11.24 -12.17 -32.95
CA ALA A 67 10.73 -13.06 -31.91
C ALA A 67 11.41 -12.81 -30.53
N ASN A 68 12.72 -12.57 -30.55
CA ASN A 68 13.47 -12.24 -29.34
C ASN A 68 13.04 -10.89 -28.74
N ASP A 69 12.84 -9.86 -29.56
CA ASP A 69 12.36 -8.55 -29.11
C ASP A 69 10.97 -8.66 -28.44
N GLU A 70 10.07 -9.43 -29.00
CA GLU A 70 8.74 -9.71 -28.42
C GLU A 70 8.84 -10.47 -27.09
N GLY A 71 9.76 -11.42 -26.98
CA GLY A 71 10.05 -12.12 -25.73
C GLY A 71 10.59 -11.18 -24.64
N ILE A 72 11.50 -10.27 -25.00
CA ILE A 72 12.02 -9.26 -24.09
C ILE A 72 10.90 -8.34 -23.62
N GLN A 73 10.03 -7.86 -24.51
CA GLN A 73 8.91 -7.01 -24.15
C GLN A 73 7.95 -7.71 -23.16
N LEU A 74 7.65 -8.97 -23.39
CA LEU A 74 6.83 -9.75 -22.45
C LEU A 74 7.51 -9.90 -21.09
N TYR A 75 8.82 -10.19 -21.06
CA TYR A 75 9.59 -10.27 -19.83
C TYR A 75 9.52 -8.99 -19.02
N GLU A 76 9.73 -7.83 -19.64
CA GLU A 76 9.64 -6.53 -19.00
C GLU A 76 8.24 -6.24 -18.46
N LEU A 77 7.20 -6.55 -19.23
CA LEU A 77 5.81 -6.40 -18.82
C LEU A 77 5.49 -7.24 -17.59
N LEU A 78 5.85 -8.51 -17.59
CA LEU A 78 5.60 -9.42 -16.46
C LEU A 78 6.37 -9.02 -15.20
N ASN A 79 7.60 -8.54 -15.33
CA ASN A 79 8.36 -7.99 -14.20
C ASN A 79 7.71 -6.73 -13.65
N THR A 80 7.22 -5.84 -14.49
CA THR A 80 6.46 -4.66 -14.07
C THR A 80 5.19 -5.07 -13.32
N MET A 81 4.45 -6.06 -13.83
CA MET A 81 3.25 -6.58 -13.17
C MET A 81 3.57 -7.21 -11.81
N LYS A 82 4.67 -7.95 -11.69
CA LYS A 82 5.14 -8.53 -10.41
C LYS A 82 5.43 -7.45 -9.37
N LYS A 83 6.15 -6.39 -9.76
CA LYS A 83 6.42 -5.24 -8.87
C LYS A 83 5.14 -4.52 -8.48
N ASN A 84 4.27 -4.24 -9.45
CA ASN A 84 2.98 -3.61 -9.20
C ASN A 84 2.10 -4.45 -8.28
N HIS A 85 2.14 -5.78 -8.37
CA HIS A 85 1.39 -6.67 -7.48
C HIS A 85 1.76 -6.46 -6.01
N LEU A 86 3.05 -6.32 -5.69
CA LEU A 86 3.51 -5.97 -4.33
C LEU A 86 2.98 -4.59 -3.89
N LEU A 87 3.13 -3.56 -4.72
CA LEU A 87 2.65 -2.21 -4.42
C LEU A 87 1.14 -2.14 -4.23
N MET A 88 0.38 -2.93 -4.98
CA MET A 88 -1.07 -3.06 -4.83
C MET A 88 -1.45 -3.77 -3.53
N ALA A 89 -0.72 -4.80 -3.11
CA ALA A 89 -0.94 -5.46 -1.82
C ALA A 89 -0.71 -4.50 -0.65
N ILE A 90 0.36 -3.70 -0.68
CA ILE A 90 0.64 -2.65 0.31
C ILE A 90 -0.48 -1.59 0.32
N SER A 91 -0.94 -1.19 -0.87
CA SER A 91 -2.03 -0.21 -1.00
C SER A 91 -3.34 -0.74 -0.41
N MET A 92 -3.67 -2.02 -0.63
CA MET A 92 -4.84 -2.68 -0.08
C MET A 92 -4.74 -2.78 1.45
N LEU A 93 -3.59 -3.17 1.99
CA LEU A 93 -3.33 -3.21 3.44
C LEU A 93 -3.60 -1.86 4.10
N CYS A 94 -3.01 -0.80 3.55
CA CYS A 94 -3.18 0.56 4.04
C CYS A 94 -4.66 1.00 4.03
N GLN A 95 -5.37 0.72 2.94
CA GLN A 95 -6.78 1.09 2.80
C GLN A 95 -7.67 0.33 3.79
N ILE A 96 -7.44 -0.97 3.99
CA ILE A 96 -8.20 -1.76 4.96
C ILE A 96 -7.99 -1.21 6.36
N TRP A 97 -6.74 -0.97 6.77
CA TRP A 97 -6.41 -0.40 8.07
C TRP A 97 -7.06 0.99 8.28
N GLU A 98 -6.99 1.90 7.30
CA GLU A 98 -7.64 3.21 7.37
C GLU A 98 -9.17 3.08 7.49
N GLN A 99 -9.78 2.16 6.74
CA GLN A 99 -11.22 1.91 6.81
C GLN A 99 -11.65 1.31 8.15
N GLN A 100 -10.87 0.41 8.73
CA GLN A 100 -11.12 -0.11 10.08
C GLN A 100 -11.12 1.02 11.10
N LEU A 101 -10.14 1.92 11.05
CA LEU A 101 -10.03 3.07 11.93
C LEU A 101 -11.25 4.00 11.81
N ILE A 102 -11.63 4.34 10.58
CA ILE A 102 -12.81 5.20 10.32
C ILE A 102 -14.09 4.52 10.79
N LYS A 103 -14.30 3.26 10.41
CA LYS A 103 -15.50 2.49 10.78
C LYS A 103 -15.63 2.33 12.30
N PHE A 104 -14.53 2.02 12.99
CA PHE A 104 -14.49 1.95 14.44
C PHE A 104 -14.92 3.29 15.05
N THR A 105 -14.27 4.39 14.61
CA THR A 105 -14.58 5.74 15.11
C THR A 105 -16.04 6.12 14.90
N VAL A 106 -16.60 5.87 13.72
CA VAL A 106 -18.01 6.13 13.43
C VAL A 106 -18.93 5.33 14.36
N THR A 107 -18.61 4.04 14.57
CA THR A 107 -19.42 3.15 15.40
C THR A 107 -19.45 3.62 16.85
N GLU A 108 -18.29 3.93 17.42
CA GLU A 108 -18.19 4.39 18.80
C GLU A 108 -18.84 5.78 19.01
N MET A 109 -18.60 6.70 18.09
CA MET A 109 -19.10 8.06 18.21
C MET A 109 -20.60 8.19 17.98
N ARG A 110 -21.26 7.27 17.28
CA ARG A 110 -22.73 7.25 17.09
C ARG A 110 -23.51 7.15 18.39
N HIS A 111 -22.91 6.62 19.43
CA HIS A 111 -23.53 6.56 20.77
C HIS A 111 -23.69 7.96 21.40
N TYR A 112 -22.94 8.95 20.91
CA TYR A 112 -22.86 10.28 21.51
C TYR A 112 -23.28 11.40 20.56
N LEU A 113 -23.08 11.22 19.24
CA LEU A 113 -23.26 12.23 18.22
C LEU A 113 -24.07 11.69 17.03
N SER A 114 -24.92 12.53 16.46
CA SER A 114 -25.55 12.23 15.17
C SER A 114 -24.57 12.60 14.04
N PHE A 115 -24.06 11.60 13.36
CA PHE A 115 -23.22 11.78 12.17
C PHE A 115 -23.99 11.47 10.90
N ASP A 116 -23.81 12.28 9.86
CA ASP A 116 -24.09 11.85 8.50
C ASP A 116 -23.05 10.83 8.06
N ASN A 117 -23.48 9.69 7.53
CA ASN A 117 -22.66 8.49 7.32
C ASN A 117 -21.42 8.68 6.43
N ASN A 118 -21.32 9.81 5.71
CA ASN A 118 -20.31 10.05 4.69
C ASN A 118 -19.22 11.06 5.11
N ALA A 119 -19.14 11.43 6.39
CA ALA A 119 -18.45 12.66 6.78
C ALA A 119 -17.07 12.48 7.44
N LEU A 120 -16.67 11.27 7.87
CA LEU A 120 -15.40 11.12 8.58
C LEU A 120 -14.27 10.70 7.65
N SER A 121 -13.22 11.52 7.63
CA SER A 121 -11.94 11.19 7.01
C SER A 121 -11.00 10.46 8.00
N PHE A 122 -9.90 9.89 7.48
CA PHE A 122 -8.81 9.38 8.33
C PHE A 122 -8.33 10.44 9.34
N GLY A 123 -8.19 11.70 8.92
CA GLY A 123 -7.78 12.79 9.80
C GLY A 123 -8.74 13.02 10.96
N ASP A 124 -10.05 12.86 10.72
CA ASP A 124 -11.08 12.98 11.77
C ASP A 124 -11.03 11.81 12.74
N ALA A 125 -10.89 10.59 12.22
CA ALA A 125 -10.74 9.41 13.04
C ALA A 125 -9.50 9.53 13.94
N LYS A 126 -8.35 9.87 13.37
CA LYS A 126 -7.12 10.11 14.12
C LYS A 126 -7.31 11.18 15.20
N LYS A 127 -7.92 12.32 14.86
CA LYS A 127 -8.19 13.38 15.82
C LYS A 127 -9.10 12.93 16.96
N THR A 128 -10.10 12.07 16.67
CA THR A 128 -10.97 11.49 17.68
C THR A 128 -10.18 10.62 18.65
N PHE A 129 -9.30 9.75 18.17
CA PHE A 129 -8.42 8.94 19.01
C PHE A 129 -7.52 9.83 19.90
N GLU A 130 -6.89 10.85 19.31
CA GLU A 130 -6.01 11.79 20.05
C GLU A 130 -6.79 12.57 21.13
N LEU A 131 -8.04 12.97 20.88
CA LEU A 131 -8.90 13.61 21.87
C LEU A 131 -9.30 12.65 23.02
N HIS A 132 -9.29 11.35 22.78
CA HIS A 132 -9.51 10.32 23.80
C HIS A 132 -8.20 9.85 24.47
N GLY A 133 -7.07 10.52 24.20
CA GLY A 133 -5.78 10.20 24.81
C GLY A 133 -4.96 9.11 24.10
N VAL A 134 -5.44 8.61 22.98
CA VAL A 134 -4.67 7.66 22.15
C VAL A 134 -3.83 8.44 21.14
N ILE A 135 -2.62 8.81 21.55
CA ILE A 135 -1.72 9.65 20.75
C ILE A 135 -0.92 8.78 19.78
N PHE A 136 -1.22 8.84 18.49
CA PHE A 136 -0.59 7.97 17.48
C PHE A 136 0.93 8.02 17.48
N LYS A 137 1.52 9.20 17.67
CA LYS A 137 2.99 9.37 17.69
C LYS A 137 3.68 8.64 18.83
N GLU A 138 2.94 8.25 19.88
CA GLU A 138 3.44 7.51 21.03
C GLU A 138 3.36 6.00 20.85
N LEU A 139 2.59 5.53 19.86
CA LEU A 139 2.50 4.12 19.50
C LEU A 139 3.77 3.67 18.74
N LEU A 140 4.31 2.54 19.11
CA LEU A 140 5.53 1.98 18.49
C LEU A 140 5.33 1.67 16.99
N SER A 141 4.14 1.17 16.65
CA SER A 141 3.73 0.83 15.28
C SER A 141 3.61 2.07 14.36
N TRP A 142 3.36 3.27 14.93
CA TRP A 142 2.98 4.44 14.15
C TRP A 142 4.01 4.88 13.11
N ASN A 143 5.30 4.81 13.43
CA ASN A 143 6.33 5.24 12.49
C ASN A 143 6.30 4.42 11.20
N LYS A 144 6.12 3.10 11.33
CA LYS A 144 6.04 2.19 10.18
C LYS A 144 4.72 2.36 9.42
N ILE A 145 3.61 2.57 10.12
CA ILE A 145 2.31 2.88 9.49
C ILE A 145 2.37 4.22 8.73
N ARG A 146 3.02 5.23 9.29
CA ARG A 146 3.21 6.51 8.61
C ARG A 146 4.05 6.38 7.34
N GLU A 147 5.10 5.56 7.37
CA GLU A 147 5.92 5.21 6.21
C GLU A 147 5.06 4.56 5.12
N MET A 148 4.30 3.52 5.46
CA MET A 148 3.36 2.85 4.55
C MET A 148 2.37 3.84 3.91
N ARG A 149 1.78 4.73 4.70
CA ARG A 149 0.84 5.74 4.19
C ARG A 149 1.48 6.73 3.22
N LEU A 150 2.73 7.14 3.48
CA LEU A 150 3.49 7.98 2.55
C LEU A 150 3.78 7.24 1.25
N LEU A 151 4.17 5.96 1.34
CA LEU A 151 4.40 5.10 0.17
C LEU A 151 3.12 4.97 -0.67
N VAL A 152 1.98 4.62 -0.05
CA VAL A 152 0.70 4.47 -0.76
C VAL A 152 0.23 5.77 -1.42
N ASN A 153 0.44 6.92 -0.77
CA ASN A 153 0.15 8.21 -1.39
C ASN A 153 1.12 8.52 -2.55
N THR A 154 2.38 8.08 -2.47
CA THR A 154 3.33 8.19 -3.58
C THR A 154 2.91 7.30 -4.75
N ILE A 155 2.47 6.07 -4.49
CA ILE A 155 1.93 5.18 -5.52
C ILE A 155 0.74 5.82 -6.25
N LYS A 156 -0.16 6.48 -5.51
CA LYS A 156 -1.38 7.10 -6.09
C LYS A 156 -1.13 8.39 -6.84
N HIS A 157 -0.19 9.21 -6.39
CA HIS A 157 -0.04 10.60 -6.81
C HIS A 157 1.30 10.91 -7.48
N GLY A 158 2.19 9.92 -7.58
CA GLY A 158 3.53 10.09 -8.14
C GLY A 158 4.41 11.00 -7.29
N ASP A 159 5.28 11.78 -7.95
CA ASP A 159 6.26 12.64 -7.29
C ASP A 159 5.63 13.93 -6.74
N GLY A 160 5.06 13.80 -5.55
CA GLY A 160 4.40 14.88 -4.84
C GLY A 160 4.94 15.10 -3.42
N GLU A 161 4.13 15.72 -2.56
CA GLU A 161 4.51 16.01 -1.17
C GLU A 161 4.79 14.73 -0.37
N SER A 162 4.04 13.66 -0.62
CA SER A 162 4.24 12.36 0.06
C SER A 162 5.56 11.73 -0.35
N ALA A 163 5.91 11.75 -1.64
CA ALA A 163 7.20 11.28 -2.13
C ALA A 163 8.36 12.06 -1.51
N ARG A 164 8.28 13.41 -1.44
CA ARG A 164 9.29 14.24 -0.77
C ARG A 164 9.49 13.91 0.70
N LYS A 165 8.42 13.53 1.42
CA LYS A 165 8.50 13.08 2.82
C LYS A 165 9.06 11.66 2.91
N LEU A 166 8.69 10.79 1.99
CA LEU A 166 9.16 9.41 1.94
C LEU A 166 10.67 9.33 1.67
N ARG A 167 11.20 10.13 0.74
CA ARG A 167 12.65 10.22 0.47
C ARG A 167 13.50 10.51 1.72
N LYS A 168 12.95 11.27 2.68
CA LYS A 168 13.67 11.60 3.92
C LYS A 168 13.79 10.45 4.89
N ILE A 169 12.88 9.47 4.82
CA ILE A 169 12.82 8.34 5.77
C ILE A 169 13.22 7.03 5.12
N ARG A 170 13.04 6.91 3.79
CA ARG A 170 13.38 5.75 2.97
C ARG A 170 14.01 6.21 1.64
N PRO A 171 15.22 6.82 1.69
CA PRO A 171 15.94 7.19 0.46
C PRO A 171 16.25 5.97 -0.42
N ASP A 172 16.42 4.81 0.20
CA ASP A 172 16.63 3.51 -0.46
C ASP A 172 15.51 3.12 -1.42
N TYR A 173 14.29 3.61 -1.23
CA TYR A 173 13.19 3.35 -2.18
C TYR A 173 13.34 4.07 -3.52
N PHE A 174 14.19 5.07 -3.59
CA PHE A 174 14.33 5.95 -4.75
C PHE A 174 15.70 5.82 -5.43
N GLU A 175 16.50 4.84 -5.04
CA GLU A 175 17.85 4.64 -5.56
C GLU A 175 18.06 3.19 -5.99
N LEU A 176 18.59 3.00 -7.19
CA LEU A 176 19.07 1.70 -7.67
C LEU A 176 20.55 1.54 -7.34
N ASP A 177 20.96 0.38 -6.85
CA ASP A 177 22.35 0.06 -6.56
C ASP A 177 23.29 0.28 -7.75
N ILE A 178 22.78 0.10 -8.97
CA ILE A 178 23.52 0.21 -10.23
C ILE A 178 23.72 1.68 -10.64
N ILE A 179 22.81 2.59 -10.22
CA ILE A 179 22.81 4.00 -10.60
C ILE A 179 22.72 4.85 -9.34
N LYS A 180 23.82 4.89 -8.58
CA LYS A 180 23.89 5.66 -7.34
C LYS A 180 23.75 7.15 -7.58
N GLY A 181 23.00 7.80 -6.69
CA GLY A 181 22.78 9.26 -6.72
C GLY A 181 21.75 9.73 -7.74
N THR A 182 21.00 8.81 -8.35
CA THR A 182 19.92 9.14 -9.28
C THR A 182 18.59 8.71 -8.69
N ASP A 183 17.63 9.63 -8.59
CA ASP A 183 16.27 9.35 -8.10
C ASP A 183 15.46 8.62 -9.18
N THR A 184 15.08 7.40 -8.89
CA THR A 184 14.38 6.53 -9.85
C THR A 184 12.97 7.00 -10.16
N LEU A 185 12.26 7.58 -9.19
CA LEU A 185 10.92 8.10 -9.42
C LEU A 185 10.93 9.38 -10.26
N GLU A 186 11.95 10.23 -10.09
CA GLU A 186 12.13 11.43 -10.92
C GLU A 186 12.37 11.05 -12.38
N LEU A 187 13.15 9.97 -12.62
CA LEU A 187 13.39 9.45 -13.98
C LEU A 187 12.15 8.79 -14.59
N ALA A 188 11.45 7.95 -13.83
CA ALA A 188 10.30 7.18 -14.33
C ALA A 188 9.06 8.06 -14.53
N GLY A 189 8.89 9.11 -13.75
CA GLY A 189 7.75 10.03 -13.77
C GLY A 189 6.43 9.42 -13.24
N SER A 190 6.33 8.10 -13.13
CA SER A 190 5.16 7.39 -12.60
C SER A 190 5.57 6.13 -11.87
N VAL A 191 4.70 5.62 -10.96
CA VAL A 191 5.04 4.45 -10.14
C VAL A 191 4.59 3.14 -10.78
N LEU A 192 3.33 3.05 -11.21
CA LEU A 192 2.73 1.77 -11.62
C LEU A 192 3.03 1.35 -13.08
N LEU A 193 3.70 2.19 -13.86
CA LEU A 193 4.04 1.89 -15.26
C LEU A 193 5.51 1.51 -15.44
N ASP A 194 6.26 1.44 -14.35
CA ASP A 194 7.71 1.21 -14.38
C ASP A 194 8.13 0.30 -13.22
N SER A 195 8.92 -0.72 -13.50
CA SER A 195 9.42 -1.67 -12.50
C SER A 195 10.55 -1.11 -11.63
N TYR A 196 11.14 0.02 -12.03
CA TYR A 196 12.31 0.62 -11.39
C TYR A 196 12.02 1.95 -10.69
N SER A 197 10.76 2.41 -10.71
CA SER A 197 10.38 3.70 -10.11
C SER A 197 10.51 3.73 -8.58
N LEU A 198 10.26 2.61 -7.91
CA LEU A 198 10.39 2.45 -6.46
C LEU A 198 10.96 1.08 -6.10
N MET A 199 12.01 1.07 -5.26
CA MET A 199 12.68 -0.13 -4.77
C MET A 199 12.04 -0.60 -3.45
N VAL A 200 10.83 -1.12 -3.52
CA VAL A 200 10.10 -1.70 -2.37
C VAL A 200 10.21 -3.21 -2.41
N GLU A 201 10.49 -3.83 -1.28
CA GLU A 201 10.69 -5.27 -1.16
C GLU A 201 9.56 -5.95 -0.37
N GLU A 202 9.45 -7.28 -0.50
CA GLU A 202 8.48 -8.08 0.26
C GLU A 202 8.66 -7.95 1.77
N GLN A 203 9.89 -7.78 2.23
CA GLN A 203 10.18 -7.58 3.66
C GLN A 203 9.55 -6.28 4.19
N ASP A 204 9.48 -5.22 3.36
CA ASP A 204 8.77 -3.99 3.72
C ASP A 204 7.29 -4.25 3.91
N PHE A 205 6.68 -4.98 2.98
CA PHE A 205 5.27 -5.38 3.08
C PHE A 205 5.00 -6.16 4.36
N ARG A 206 5.82 -7.16 4.69
CA ARG A 206 5.69 -7.94 5.93
C ARG A 206 5.75 -7.04 7.17
N SER A 207 6.71 -6.10 7.18
CA SER A 207 6.84 -5.14 8.30
C SER A 207 5.64 -4.19 8.42
N TYR A 208 4.96 -3.87 7.31
CA TYR A 208 3.72 -3.09 7.34
C TYR A 208 2.53 -3.91 7.88
N VAL A 209 2.43 -5.19 7.54
CA VAL A 209 1.42 -6.09 8.12
C VAL A 209 1.59 -6.16 9.63
N GLU A 210 2.80 -6.46 10.11
CA GLU A 210 3.12 -6.52 11.54
C GLU A 210 2.78 -5.20 12.26
N ALA A 211 3.14 -4.06 11.67
CA ALA A 211 2.86 -2.76 12.28
C ALA A 211 1.37 -2.45 12.33
N THR A 212 0.60 -2.79 11.31
CA THR A 212 -0.85 -2.55 11.29
C THR A 212 -1.61 -3.47 12.26
N GLU A 213 -1.14 -4.69 12.47
CA GLU A 213 -1.67 -5.60 13.50
C GLU A 213 -1.29 -5.10 14.90
N ALA A 214 -0.02 -4.75 15.13
CA ALA A 214 0.48 -4.24 16.41
C ALA A 214 -0.26 -2.98 16.86
N PHE A 215 -0.69 -2.12 15.94
CA PHE A 215 -1.49 -0.94 16.25
C PHE A 215 -2.72 -1.27 17.09
N TRP A 216 -3.44 -2.36 16.77
CA TRP A 216 -4.63 -2.78 17.50
C TRP A 216 -4.33 -3.45 18.83
N ASP A 217 -3.09 -3.88 19.06
CA ASP A 217 -2.63 -4.38 20.37
C ASP A 217 -2.13 -3.26 21.30
N GLU A 218 -1.68 -2.14 20.72
CA GLU A 218 -1.14 -0.99 21.46
C GLU A 218 -2.22 -0.04 22.01
N VAL A 219 -3.45 -0.09 21.48
CA VAL A 219 -4.54 0.75 21.97
C VAL A 219 -5.08 0.24 23.31
N PRO A 220 -5.44 1.14 24.27
CA PRO A 220 -5.99 0.73 25.54
C PRO A 220 -7.40 0.15 25.37
N GLU A 221 -7.86 -0.71 26.27
CA GLU A 221 -9.23 -1.26 26.23
C GLU A 221 -10.31 -0.16 26.26
N HIS A 222 -10.09 0.89 27.03
CA HIS A 222 -10.98 2.03 27.17
C HIS A 222 -10.20 3.35 27.05
N ALA A 223 -10.75 4.28 26.29
CA ALA A 223 -10.24 5.64 26.19
C ALA A 223 -11.39 6.65 26.35
N TYR A 224 -11.20 7.71 27.10
CA TYR A 224 -12.24 8.65 27.48
C TYR A 224 -11.93 10.07 27.01
N SER A 225 -12.99 10.83 26.67
CA SER A 225 -12.90 12.23 26.32
C SER A 225 -14.12 13.01 26.80
N ASN A 226 -13.98 14.31 26.90
CA ASN A 226 -15.11 15.19 27.18
C ASN A 226 -15.95 15.43 25.92
N THR A 227 -17.27 15.25 26.03
CA THR A 227 -18.21 15.44 24.92
C THR A 227 -18.11 16.81 24.26
N ASP A 228 -17.92 17.88 25.06
CA ASP A 228 -17.81 19.27 24.54
C ASP A 228 -16.57 19.44 23.65
N SER A 229 -15.47 18.78 24.00
CA SER A 229 -14.24 18.77 23.21
C SER A 229 -14.46 18.11 21.86
N ILE A 230 -15.19 16.97 21.83
CA ILE A 230 -15.52 16.26 20.60
C ILE A 230 -16.44 17.10 19.73
N ILE A 231 -17.53 17.65 20.28
CA ILE A 231 -18.47 18.53 19.55
C ILE A 231 -17.72 19.72 18.96
N SER A 232 -16.90 20.42 19.75
CA SER A 232 -16.11 21.56 19.29
C SER A 232 -15.16 21.21 18.14
N ALA A 233 -14.58 20.02 18.18
CA ALA A 233 -13.66 19.54 17.13
C ALA A 233 -14.35 19.31 15.78
N PHE A 234 -15.64 18.92 15.79
CA PHE A 234 -16.42 18.61 14.58
C PHE A 234 -17.36 19.75 14.15
N SER A 235 -17.79 20.64 15.04
CA SER A 235 -18.67 21.79 14.70
C SER A 235 -18.02 22.82 13.78
N LYS A 236 -16.69 22.88 13.68
CA LYS A 236 -15.94 23.82 12.82
C LYS A 236 -15.88 23.42 11.34
N LYS A 237 -16.55 22.35 10.94
CA LYS A 237 -16.54 21.83 9.55
C LYS A 237 -17.82 22.14 8.76
N LYS A 238 -18.72 23.00 9.28
CA LYS A 238 -19.89 23.50 8.54
C LYS A 238 -19.56 24.75 7.77
#